data_b6bae8201642685646e815c9c85b9c4e
#
_entry.id   b6bae8201642685646e815c9c85b9c4e
#
_cell.length_a   1.000
_cell.length_b   1.000
_cell.length_c   1.000
_cell.angle_alpha   90.00
_cell.angle_beta   90.00
_cell.angle_gamma   90.00
#
_symmetry.space_group_name_H-M   'P 1'
#
loop_
_entity.id
_entity.type
_entity.pdbx_description
1 polymer ?
#
loop_
_entity_poly.entity_id
_entity_poly.type
_entity_poly.pdbx_seq_one_letter_code
_entity_poly.pdbx_strand_id
1 'polypeptide(L)'
;VKTISNDVNEVYEILGIEAARQVLLNEINEVLDGEGVNFRHLSLLVDTMTNRGALLSIDRHGINRSDIGPFAKCSFEETSDMLIKAGLFGEYDKINGVSANIMLGQIPPCGTGDTEILMDEEKLQNKVAEHITYQPIMIPYSQVSTKSKPTNSL
;
A
#
# COMPACT_ATOMS: atom_id res chain seq x y z
N VAL A 1 22.39 16.99 -37.41
CA VAL A 1 22.04 17.97 -36.36
C VAL A 1 20.92 17.38 -35.54
N LYS A 2 21.09 17.29 -34.23
CA LYS A 2 20.05 16.80 -33.32
C LYS A 2 19.08 17.97 -33.03
N THR A 3 17.83 17.83 -33.35
CA THR A 3 16.82 18.82 -33.00
C THR A 3 16.45 18.60 -31.54
N ILE A 4 16.67 19.59 -30.70
CA ILE A 4 16.40 19.53 -29.27
C ILE A 4 15.51 20.73 -28.93
N SER A 5 14.44 20.52 -28.22
CA SER A 5 13.59 21.53 -27.59
C SER A 5 13.61 21.33 -26.08
N ASN A 6 13.60 22.39 -25.32
CA ASN A 6 13.43 22.36 -23.85
C ASN A 6 11.95 22.52 -23.44
N ASP A 7 11.06 22.79 -24.40
CA ASP A 7 9.63 22.80 -24.15
C ASP A 7 9.07 21.37 -24.20
N VAL A 8 8.78 20.84 -23.03
CA VAL A 8 8.28 19.48 -22.87
C VAL A 8 6.92 19.28 -23.54
N ASN A 9 6.05 20.30 -23.54
CA ASN A 9 4.72 20.21 -24.15
C ASN A 9 4.83 20.13 -25.68
N GLU A 10 5.69 20.94 -26.28
CA GLU A 10 5.96 20.88 -27.72
C GLU A 10 6.51 19.50 -28.15
N VAL A 11 7.46 18.99 -27.36
CA VAL A 11 8.00 17.64 -27.60
C VAL A 11 6.92 16.55 -27.45
N TYR A 12 6.06 16.71 -26.46
CA TYR A 12 4.94 15.78 -26.24
C TYR A 12 3.96 15.76 -27.42
N GLU A 13 3.59 16.94 -27.93
CA GLU A 13 2.63 17.05 -29.04
C GLU A 13 3.19 16.52 -30.36
N ILE A 14 4.47 16.74 -30.62
CA ILE A 14 5.09 16.39 -31.92
C ILE A 14 5.69 14.98 -31.89
N LEU A 15 6.41 14.61 -30.84
CA LEU A 15 7.20 13.38 -30.75
C LEU A 15 6.60 12.32 -29.82
N GLY A 16 5.58 12.68 -29.06
CA GLY A 16 4.89 11.77 -28.14
C GLY A 16 5.48 11.70 -26.75
N ILE A 17 4.83 10.90 -25.90
CA ILE A 17 5.07 10.87 -24.45
C ILE A 17 6.46 10.34 -24.07
N GLU A 18 6.99 9.37 -24.82
CA GLU A 18 8.30 8.79 -24.52
C GLU A 18 9.44 9.80 -24.77
N ALA A 19 9.31 10.62 -25.82
CA ALA A 19 10.25 11.70 -26.08
C ALA A 19 10.17 12.78 -24.99
N ALA A 20 8.97 13.17 -24.61
CA ALA A 20 8.72 14.11 -23.52
C ALA A 20 9.29 13.59 -22.18
N ARG A 21 9.11 12.28 -21.89
CA ARG A 21 9.72 11.61 -20.73
C ARG A 21 11.24 11.80 -20.70
N GLN A 22 11.90 11.56 -21.84
CA GLN A 22 13.35 11.69 -21.91
C GLN A 22 13.83 13.14 -21.74
N VAL A 23 13.10 14.10 -22.32
CA VAL A 23 13.40 15.52 -22.13
C VAL A 23 13.22 15.94 -20.69
N LEU A 24 12.08 15.59 -20.06
CA LEU A 24 11.84 15.83 -18.63
C LEU A 24 12.97 15.30 -17.75
N LEU A 25 13.41 14.07 -18.01
CA LEU A 25 14.47 13.45 -17.22
C LEU A 25 15.78 14.21 -17.37
N ASN A 26 16.12 14.64 -18.57
CA ASN A 26 17.33 15.41 -18.84
C ASN A 26 17.29 16.79 -18.17
N GLU A 27 16.19 17.52 -18.32
CA GLU A 27 16.01 18.86 -17.74
C GLU A 27 16.02 18.82 -16.21
N ILE A 28 15.32 17.85 -15.59
CA ILE A 28 15.34 17.71 -14.13
C ILE A 28 16.74 17.33 -13.63
N ASN A 29 17.43 16.46 -14.35
CA ASN A 29 18.79 16.08 -13.98
C ASN A 29 19.76 17.25 -14.09
N GLU A 30 19.60 18.09 -15.11
CA GLU A 30 20.42 19.31 -15.29
C GLU A 30 20.19 20.33 -14.17
N VAL A 31 18.91 20.52 -13.77
CA VAL A 31 18.56 21.44 -12.67
C VAL A 31 19.08 20.92 -11.32
N LEU A 32 19.08 19.61 -11.10
CA LEU A 32 19.54 18.98 -9.85
C LEU A 32 21.01 18.55 -9.92
N ASP A 33 21.73 18.93 -10.97
CA ASP A 33 23.16 18.63 -11.07
C ASP A 33 23.93 19.23 -9.89
N GLY A 34 24.71 18.39 -9.22
CA GLY A 34 25.43 18.78 -8.01
C GLY A 34 24.72 18.53 -6.68
N GLU A 35 23.42 18.28 -6.65
CA GLU A 35 22.66 17.97 -5.42
C GLU A 35 22.82 16.50 -4.98
N GLY A 36 23.50 15.66 -5.77
CA GLY A 36 23.78 14.29 -5.44
C GLY A 36 22.54 13.36 -5.44
N VAL A 37 21.48 13.74 -6.15
CA VAL A 37 20.27 12.94 -6.29
C VAL A 37 20.52 11.75 -7.21
N ASN A 38 20.19 10.54 -6.76
CA ASN A 38 20.37 9.37 -7.58
C ASN A 38 19.38 9.34 -8.75
N PHE A 39 19.88 9.04 -9.95
CA PHE A 39 19.10 8.91 -11.18
C PHE A 39 17.82 8.05 -11.03
N ARG A 40 17.84 7.02 -10.19
CA ARG A 40 16.68 6.13 -9.99
C ARG A 40 15.48 6.86 -9.41
N HIS A 41 15.70 7.82 -8.53
CA HIS A 41 14.62 8.63 -7.96
C HIS A 41 14.03 9.59 -9.00
N LEU A 42 14.88 10.18 -9.83
CA LEU A 42 14.44 11.05 -10.93
C LEU A 42 13.66 10.27 -11.99
N SER A 43 14.16 9.09 -12.35
CA SER A 43 13.46 8.20 -13.29
C SER A 43 12.09 7.82 -12.78
N LEU A 44 11.95 7.41 -11.51
CA LEU A 44 10.66 7.07 -10.91
C LEU A 44 9.68 8.25 -10.88
N LEU A 45 10.18 9.45 -10.58
CA LEU A 45 9.38 10.67 -10.60
C LEU A 45 8.83 10.94 -12.00
N VAL A 46 9.70 10.93 -13.01
CA VAL A 46 9.32 11.17 -14.42
C VAL A 46 8.40 10.07 -14.94
N ASP A 47 8.64 8.81 -14.55
CA ASP A 47 7.75 7.71 -14.89
C ASP A 47 6.35 7.91 -14.33
N THR A 48 6.24 8.41 -13.11
CA THR A 48 4.94 8.76 -12.51
C THR A 48 4.25 9.89 -13.24
N MET A 49 5.00 10.88 -13.74
CA MET A 49 4.46 12.01 -14.50
C MET A 49 3.96 11.62 -15.90
N THR A 50 4.44 10.52 -16.47
CA THR A 50 4.21 10.16 -17.88
C THR A 50 3.49 8.83 -18.09
N ASN A 51 3.29 8.03 -17.05
CA ASN A 51 2.76 6.65 -17.15
C ASN A 51 1.35 6.53 -17.75
N ARG A 52 0.60 7.62 -17.77
CA ARG A 52 -0.77 7.65 -18.32
C ARG A 52 -0.86 8.02 -19.79
N GLY A 53 0.28 8.24 -20.43
CA GLY A 53 0.32 8.75 -21.80
C GLY A 53 0.00 10.24 -21.94
N ALA A 54 -0.14 10.94 -20.83
CA ALA A 54 -0.30 12.38 -20.74
C ALA A 54 0.62 12.95 -19.65
N LEU A 55 1.04 14.19 -19.80
CA LEU A 55 1.86 14.85 -18.80
C LEU A 55 1.03 15.17 -17.56
N LEU A 56 1.46 14.67 -16.42
CA LEU A 56 0.87 14.91 -15.11
C LEU A 56 1.82 15.74 -14.26
N SER A 57 1.36 16.87 -13.73
CA SER A 57 2.13 17.63 -12.76
C SER A 57 2.14 16.93 -11.39
N ILE A 58 3.27 17.00 -10.67
CA ILE A 58 3.37 16.54 -9.28
C ILE A 58 3.06 17.72 -8.37
N ASP A 59 1.84 18.20 -8.45
CA ASP A 59 1.26 19.19 -7.55
C ASP A 59 -0.10 18.70 -7.06
N ARG A 60 -0.73 19.44 -6.15
CA ARG A 60 -2.07 19.13 -5.66
C ARG A 60 -3.10 18.95 -6.78
N HIS A 61 -3.00 19.76 -7.83
CA HIS A 61 -3.95 19.70 -8.94
C HIS A 61 -3.75 18.46 -9.82
N GLY A 62 -2.51 18.08 -10.07
CA GLY A 62 -2.18 16.87 -10.81
C GLY A 62 -2.50 15.61 -10.03
N ILE A 63 -2.10 15.55 -8.76
CA ILE A 63 -2.38 14.39 -7.89
C ILE A 63 -3.86 14.19 -7.67
N ASN A 64 -4.66 15.27 -7.51
CA ASN A 64 -6.10 15.17 -7.35
C ASN A 64 -6.82 14.61 -8.58
N ARG A 65 -6.23 14.73 -9.77
CA ARG A 65 -6.74 14.13 -11.01
C ARG A 65 -6.29 12.68 -11.22
N SER A 66 -5.38 12.20 -10.39
CA SER A 66 -4.91 10.81 -10.47
C SER A 66 -5.93 9.83 -9.87
N ASP A 67 -5.89 8.56 -10.31
CA ASP A 67 -6.78 7.49 -9.80
C ASP A 67 -6.24 6.84 -8.53
N ILE A 68 -5.64 7.63 -7.66
CA ILE A 68 -5.25 7.19 -6.33
C ILE A 68 -6.42 7.38 -5.36
N GLY A 69 -6.43 6.59 -4.29
CA GLY A 69 -7.49 6.67 -3.29
C GLY A 69 -7.51 8.00 -2.52
N PRO A 70 -8.65 8.35 -1.90
CA PRO A 70 -8.82 9.58 -1.15
C PRO A 70 -7.80 9.78 -0.02
N PHE A 71 -7.39 8.70 0.66
CA PHE A 71 -6.39 8.80 1.72
C PHE A 71 -5.01 9.22 1.21
N ALA A 72 -4.60 8.72 0.05
CA ALA A 72 -3.35 9.14 -0.56
C ALA A 72 -3.40 10.61 -1.01
N LYS A 73 -4.53 11.06 -1.58
CA LYS A 73 -4.75 12.47 -1.95
C LYS A 73 -4.69 13.39 -0.73
N CYS A 74 -5.40 13.05 0.33
CA CYS A 74 -5.45 13.87 1.54
C CYS A 74 -4.13 13.91 2.31
N SER A 75 -3.27 12.92 2.16
CA SER A 75 -1.94 12.90 2.80
C SER A 75 -0.94 13.86 2.16
N PHE A 76 -1.20 14.28 0.92
CA PHE A 76 -0.29 15.17 0.20
C PHE A 76 -0.54 16.65 0.54
N GLU A 77 -1.72 17.16 0.25
CA GLU A 77 -2.16 18.54 0.54
C GLU A 77 -3.69 18.58 0.62
N GLU A 78 -4.25 19.68 1.12
CA GLU A 78 -5.70 19.93 1.16
C GLU A 78 -6.50 18.80 1.84
N THR A 79 -6.00 18.31 2.96
CA THR A 79 -6.54 17.14 3.68
C THR A 79 -8.04 17.22 3.92
N SER A 80 -8.51 18.35 4.47
CA SER A 80 -9.92 18.54 4.82
C SER A 80 -10.82 18.51 3.59
N ASP A 81 -10.42 19.21 2.53
CA ASP A 81 -11.22 19.34 1.31
C ASP A 81 -11.32 18.00 0.57
N MET A 82 -10.22 17.25 0.55
CA MET A 82 -10.20 15.91 -0.06
C MET A 82 -11.08 14.92 0.70
N LEU A 83 -11.06 14.93 2.03
CA LEU A 83 -11.89 14.06 2.85
C LEU A 83 -13.37 14.42 2.77
N ILE A 84 -13.71 15.72 2.78
CA ILE A 84 -15.09 16.19 2.60
C ILE A 84 -15.61 15.77 1.24
N LYS A 85 -14.82 15.99 0.20
CA LYS A 85 -15.18 15.60 -1.17
C LYS A 85 -15.40 14.09 -1.29
N ALA A 86 -14.48 13.30 -0.75
CA ALA A 86 -14.59 11.84 -0.75
C ALA A 86 -15.84 11.36 -0.01
N GLY A 87 -16.16 11.97 1.14
CA GLY A 87 -17.38 11.66 1.90
C GLY A 87 -18.66 12.09 1.16
N LEU A 88 -18.64 13.25 0.49
CA LEU A 88 -19.79 13.76 -0.25
C LEU A 88 -20.14 12.88 -1.47
N PHE A 89 -19.12 12.42 -2.18
CA PHE A 89 -19.30 11.59 -3.39
C PHE A 89 -19.25 10.09 -3.11
N GLY A 90 -19.01 9.67 -1.87
CA GLY A 90 -18.88 8.26 -1.52
C GLY A 90 -17.73 7.57 -2.24
N GLU A 91 -16.59 8.25 -2.38
CA GLU A 91 -15.42 7.68 -3.05
C GLU A 91 -14.90 6.45 -2.29
N TYR A 92 -14.55 5.40 -3.04
CA TYR A 92 -14.01 4.16 -2.48
C TYR A 92 -12.49 4.15 -2.55
N ASP A 93 -11.84 3.81 -1.42
CA ASP A 93 -10.39 3.62 -1.35
C ASP A 93 -10.05 2.13 -1.21
N LYS A 94 -9.19 1.63 -2.08
CA LYS A 94 -8.71 0.24 -2.04
C LYS A 94 -7.67 -0.01 -0.93
N ILE A 95 -7.16 1.04 -0.31
CA ILE A 95 -6.15 1.00 0.77
C ILE A 95 -4.89 0.20 0.39
N ASN A 96 -4.48 0.29 -0.86
CA ASN A 96 -3.27 -0.39 -1.34
C ASN A 96 -2.00 0.45 -1.13
N GLY A 97 -2.15 1.75 -0.89
CA GLY A 97 -1.03 2.69 -0.72
C GLY A 97 -0.42 2.64 0.67
N VAL A 98 0.86 2.98 0.77
CA VAL A 98 1.58 3.05 2.06
C VAL A 98 0.96 4.10 2.98
N SER A 99 0.74 5.32 2.49
CA SER A 99 0.16 6.41 3.28
C SER A 99 -1.23 6.08 3.83
N ALA A 100 -2.09 5.48 3.02
CA ALA A 100 -3.44 5.07 3.43
C ALA A 100 -3.39 4.03 4.57
N ASN A 101 -2.53 3.02 4.45
CA ASN A 101 -2.38 2.00 5.49
C ASN A 101 -1.81 2.59 6.79
N ILE A 102 -0.82 3.48 6.72
CA ILE A 102 -0.26 4.15 7.90
C ILE A 102 -1.32 4.96 8.61
N MET A 103 -2.14 5.73 7.90
CA MET A 103 -3.21 6.53 8.47
C MET A 103 -4.26 5.69 9.19
N LEU A 104 -4.51 4.47 8.72
CA LEU A 104 -5.48 3.53 9.31
C LEU A 104 -4.84 2.59 10.33
N GLY A 105 -3.54 2.72 10.63
CA GLY A 105 -2.83 1.86 11.57
C GLY A 105 -2.62 0.42 11.07
N GLN A 106 -2.60 0.22 9.77
CA GLN A 106 -2.39 -1.08 9.14
C GLN A 106 -0.96 -1.20 8.58
N ILE A 107 -0.50 -2.43 8.41
CA ILE A 107 0.78 -2.70 7.74
C ILE A 107 0.54 -2.56 6.22
N PRO A 108 1.32 -1.74 5.51
CA PRO A 108 1.16 -1.60 4.06
C PRO A 108 1.52 -2.92 3.34
N PRO A 109 0.81 -3.27 2.25
CA PRO A 109 1.06 -4.48 1.47
C PRO A 109 2.30 -4.31 0.57
N CYS A 110 3.46 -4.11 1.19
CA CYS A 110 4.76 -4.00 0.50
C CYS A 110 5.89 -4.46 1.41
N GLY A 111 6.98 -4.92 0.84
CA GLY A 111 8.12 -5.47 1.57
C GLY A 111 7.73 -6.67 2.45
N THR A 112 8.00 -6.59 3.74
CA THR A 112 7.63 -7.65 4.71
C THR A 112 6.13 -7.78 4.92
N GLY A 113 5.36 -6.74 4.66
CA GLY A 113 3.89 -6.73 4.73
C GLY A 113 3.20 -7.39 3.52
N ASP A 114 3.92 -7.63 2.43
CA ASP A 114 3.44 -8.35 1.25
C ASP A 114 3.62 -9.88 1.36
N THR A 115 4.17 -10.33 2.49
CA THR A 115 4.43 -11.75 2.74
C THR A 115 3.37 -12.29 3.71
N GLU A 116 2.63 -13.28 3.28
CA GLU A 116 1.69 -14.01 4.13
C GLU A 116 2.29 -15.35 4.57
N ILE A 117 2.14 -15.68 5.84
CA ILE A 117 2.58 -16.96 6.39
C ILE A 117 1.36 -17.86 6.50
N LEU A 118 1.30 -18.87 5.66
CA LEU A 118 0.25 -19.88 5.71
C LEU A 118 0.71 -21.08 6.51
N MET A 119 -0.20 -21.62 7.31
CA MET A 119 0.05 -22.86 8.05
C MET A 119 -0.08 -24.05 7.08
N ASP A 120 0.92 -24.93 7.09
CA ASP A 120 0.86 -26.20 6.37
C ASP A 120 0.02 -27.20 7.18
N GLU A 121 -1.27 -27.28 6.82
CA GLU A 121 -2.25 -28.10 7.54
C GLU A 121 -1.89 -29.60 7.47
N GLU A 122 -1.33 -30.07 6.37
CA GLU A 122 -0.95 -31.47 6.20
C GLU A 122 0.19 -31.85 7.14
N LYS A 123 1.22 -31.00 7.24
CA LYS A 123 2.31 -31.22 8.19
C LYS A 123 1.85 -31.11 9.65
N LEU A 124 0.89 -30.23 9.92
CA LEU A 124 0.33 -30.11 11.26
C LEU A 124 -0.44 -31.37 11.63
N GLN A 125 -1.32 -31.87 10.76
CA GLN A 125 -2.11 -33.08 11.00
C GLN A 125 -1.19 -34.29 11.24
N ASN A 126 -0.14 -34.46 10.44
CA ASN A 126 0.83 -35.54 10.62
C ASN A 126 1.57 -35.45 11.96
N LYS A 127 2.00 -34.24 12.36
CA LYS A 127 2.64 -34.05 13.68
C LYS A 127 1.68 -34.26 14.84
N VAL A 128 0.46 -33.82 14.72
CA VAL A 128 -0.59 -34.04 15.74
C VAL A 128 -0.89 -35.52 15.86
N ALA A 129 -0.96 -36.26 14.76
CA ALA A 129 -1.17 -37.71 14.77
C ALA A 129 0.01 -38.47 15.44
N GLU A 130 1.24 -38.01 15.24
CA GLU A 130 2.42 -38.58 15.91
C GLU A 130 2.47 -38.30 17.41
N HIS A 131 1.96 -37.15 17.87
CA HIS A 131 2.00 -36.75 19.29
C HIS A 131 0.75 -37.14 20.07
N ILE A 132 -0.37 -37.45 19.42
CA ILE A 132 -1.54 -38.00 20.09
C ILE A 132 -1.36 -39.51 20.22
N THR A 133 -0.38 -39.96 20.96
CA THR A 133 -0.48 -41.19 21.69
C THR A 133 -1.37 -40.87 22.88
N TYR A 134 -2.68 -41.07 22.73
CA TYR A 134 -3.66 -40.96 23.79
C TYR A 134 -3.24 -41.92 24.90
N GLN A 135 -2.59 -41.42 25.92
CA GLN A 135 -2.68 -42.08 27.23
C GLN A 135 -4.03 -41.64 27.82
N PRO A 136 -4.99 -42.54 27.94
CA PRO A 136 -6.24 -42.20 28.63
C PRO A 136 -5.83 -41.78 30.04
N ILE A 137 -6.11 -40.53 30.41
CA ILE A 137 -5.97 -40.09 31.79
C ILE A 137 -7.07 -40.82 32.54
N MET A 138 -6.73 -41.93 33.13
CA MET A 138 -7.60 -42.65 34.09
C MET A 138 -7.67 -41.79 35.34
N ILE A 139 -8.67 -40.88 35.38
CA ILE A 139 -9.00 -40.16 36.59
C ILE A 139 -9.63 -41.23 37.54
N PRO A 140 -8.96 -41.59 38.66
CA PRO A 140 -9.54 -42.53 39.58
C PRO A 140 -10.83 -41.96 40.12
N TYR A 141 -11.88 -42.74 40.10
CA TYR A 141 -13.26 -42.39 40.46
C TYR A 141 -13.41 -41.80 41.89
N SER A 142 -12.37 -41.90 42.69
CA SER A 142 -12.31 -41.40 44.07
C SER A 142 -12.13 -39.84 44.19
N GLN A 143 -11.93 -39.13 43.10
CA GLN A 143 -11.76 -37.67 43.12
C GLN A 143 -12.94 -36.88 42.56
N VAL A 144 -14.03 -37.53 42.19
CA VAL A 144 -15.27 -36.83 41.84
C VAL A 144 -16.04 -36.53 43.14
N SER A 145 -15.66 -35.47 43.85
CA SER A 145 -16.46 -34.96 44.95
C SER A 145 -17.73 -34.34 44.37
N THR A 146 -18.85 -35.03 44.63
CA THR A 146 -20.17 -34.45 44.42
C THR A 146 -20.36 -33.28 45.39
N LYS A 147 -20.17 -32.07 44.94
CA LYS A 147 -20.67 -30.91 45.65
C LYS A 147 -22.19 -30.95 45.59
N SER A 148 -22.79 -31.38 46.68
CA SER A 148 -24.23 -31.28 46.92
C SER A 148 -24.64 -29.81 46.87
N LYS A 149 -25.66 -29.51 46.08
CA LYS A 149 -26.31 -28.20 46.05
C LYS A 149 -26.80 -27.82 47.44
N PRO A 150 -26.65 -26.58 47.92
CA PRO A 150 -27.37 -26.13 49.09
C PRO A 150 -28.86 -26.03 48.75
N THR A 151 -29.68 -26.74 49.49
CA THR A 151 -31.13 -26.57 49.51
C THR A 151 -31.45 -25.23 50.15
N ASN A 152 -31.98 -24.31 49.38
CA ASN A 152 -32.67 -23.13 49.91
C ASN A 152 -33.99 -23.61 50.53
N SER A 153 -34.07 -23.49 51.83
CA SER A 153 -35.32 -23.51 52.56
C SER A 153 -35.62 -22.10 53.09
N LEU A 154 -36.77 -21.57 52.64
CA LEU A 154 -37.57 -20.45 53.15
C LEU A 154 -36.95 -19.05 53.19
#